data_8a30a6cb35d3e7e0d968f656c833188d
#
_entry.id   8a30a6cb35d3e7e0d968f656c833188d
#
_cell.length_a   1.000
_cell.length_b   1.000
_cell.length_c   1.000
_cell.angle_alpha   90.00
_cell.angle_beta   90.00
_cell.angle_gamma   90.00
#
_symmetry.space_group_name_H-M   'P 1'
#
loop_
_entity.id
_entity.type
_entity.pdbx_description
1 polymer ?
#
loop_
_entity_poly.entity_id
_entity_poly.type
_entity_poly.pdbx_seq_one_letter_code
_entity_poly.pdbx_strand_id
1 'polypeptide(L)'
;MNNRFNSEDKIILAIDGLDVSQAKLLLEICPNIKWVKVGLELFVREGPRVIEILKGLNKKIFLDLKFHDIPNTMSAACFQVSKLGVDIISIHASAGLKALKDSKKASLEGANSVSVKPPFVVGITVLTSFSLKDFQTDLGRNNSIEENVLRLAKLSFDAGLDGCVCSPWEVKMLRSIYKDNFELITPGIRLKIENKDDQNRIMTPHEAIDNGASKLVIGRSISKAIDPNKALIEIFKSINSG
;
A
#
# COMPACT_ATOMS: atom_id res chain seq x y z
N MET A 1 27.91 5.54 11.27
CA MET A 1 27.41 4.16 11.14
C MET A 1 26.39 4.16 10.03
N ASN A 2 26.72 3.56 8.87
CA ASN A 2 25.86 3.55 7.69
C ASN A 2 24.60 2.71 7.96
N ASN A 3 23.47 3.36 8.25
CA ASN A 3 22.16 2.75 8.04
C ASN A 3 21.95 2.60 6.53
N ARG A 4 22.51 1.56 5.93
CA ARG A 4 22.08 1.08 4.62
C ARG A 4 20.62 0.70 4.79
N PHE A 5 19.73 1.57 4.33
CA PHE A 5 18.30 1.28 4.23
C PHE A 5 18.17 -0.06 3.51
N ASN A 6 17.62 -1.07 4.20
CA ASN A 6 17.40 -2.37 3.58
C ASN A 6 16.33 -2.19 2.50
N SER A 7 16.78 -2.02 1.24
CA SER A 7 15.90 -1.78 0.08
C SER A 7 14.81 -2.86 -0.06
N GLU A 8 15.07 -4.08 0.44
CA GLU A 8 14.10 -5.17 0.46
C GLU A 8 12.87 -4.86 1.33
N ASP A 9 13.02 -4.05 2.40
CA ASP A 9 11.90 -3.63 3.24
C ASP A 9 11.11 -2.44 2.64
N LYS A 10 11.64 -1.81 1.59
CA LYS A 10 11.00 -0.68 0.90
C LYS A 10 10.05 -1.12 -0.21
N ILE A 11 10.17 -2.33 -0.74
CA ILE A 11 9.39 -2.80 -1.88
C ILE A 11 8.27 -3.72 -1.42
N ILE A 12 7.05 -3.42 -1.85
CA ILE A 12 5.86 -4.27 -1.74
C ILE A 12 5.50 -4.74 -3.15
N LEU A 13 5.65 -6.02 -3.43
CA LEU A 13 5.26 -6.60 -4.71
C LEU A 13 3.74 -6.75 -4.78
N ALA A 14 3.09 -6.05 -5.71
CA ALA A 14 1.68 -6.26 -6.01
C ALA A 14 1.52 -7.48 -6.93
N ILE A 15 0.76 -8.47 -6.46
CA ILE A 15 0.47 -9.72 -7.19
C ILE A 15 -0.93 -9.75 -7.80
N ASP A 16 -1.50 -8.57 -8.06
CA ASP A 16 -2.79 -8.46 -8.74
C ASP A 16 -2.73 -9.07 -10.15
N GLY A 17 -3.82 -9.71 -10.59
CA GLY A 17 -3.91 -10.39 -11.88
C GLY A 17 -3.18 -11.73 -11.96
N LEU A 18 -2.58 -12.22 -10.88
CA LEU A 18 -1.98 -13.55 -10.77
C LEU A 18 -2.87 -14.47 -9.96
N ASP A 19 -2.91 -15.75 -10.30
CA ASP A 19 -3.40 -16.79 -9.40
C ASP A 19 -2.33 -17.18 -8.35
N VAL A 20 -2.72 -18.04 -7.39
CA VAL A 20 -1.82 -18.46 -6.31
C VAL A 20 -0.59 -19.21 -6.84
N SER A 21 -0.73 -20.02 -7.88
CA SER A 21 0.37 -20.79 -8.46
C SER A 21 1.37 -19.88 -9.17
N GLN A 22 0.88 -18.93 -9.93
CA GLN A 22 1.68 -17.89 -10.59
C GLN A 22 2.39 -16.99 -9.55
N ALA A 23 1.67 -16.60 -8.49
CA ALA A 23 2.25 -15.80 -7.41
C ALA A 23 3.38 -16.56 -6.69
N LYS A 24 3.22 -17.86 -6.40
CA LYS A 24 4.28 -18.69 -5.82
C LYS A 24 5.50 -18.76 -6.72
N LEU A 25 5.31 -19.07 -8.01
CA LEU A 25 6.41 -19.11 -8.98
C LEU A 25 7.16 -17.77 -9.05
N LEU A 26 6.44 -16.66 -9.09
CA LEU A 26 7.07 -15.33 -9.10
C LEU A 26 7.89 -15.07 -7.82
N LEU A 27 7.40 -15.52 -6.66
CA LEU A 27 8.10 -15.37 -5.38
C LEU A 27 9.33 -16.30 -5.26
N GLU A 28 9.33 -17.44 -5.93
CA GLU A 28 10.50 -18.32 -6.07
C GLU A 28 11.56 -17.67 -6.97
N ILE A 29 11.15 -17.05 -8.09
CA ILE A 29 12.03 -16.31 -9.00
C ILE A 29 12.60 -15.05 -8.33
N CYS A 30 11.82 -14.40 -7.44
CA CYS A 30 12.19 -13.17 -6.74
C CYS A 30 12.34 -13.42 -5.22
N PRO A 31 13.36 -14.19 -4.75
CA PRO A 31 13.46 -14.60 -3.35
C PRO A 31 13.64 -13.45 -2.36
N ASN A 32 14.20 -12.33 -2.81
CA ASN A 32 14.45 -11.14 -1.99
C ASN A 32 13.19 -10.30 -1.71
N ILE A 33 12.03 -10.64 -2.28
CA ILE A 33 10.77 -10.01 -1.95
C ILE A 33 10.33 -10.44 -0.55
N LYS A 34 10.24 -9.46 0.36
CA LYS A 34 9.73 -9.66 1.73
C LYS A 34 8.25 -9.33 1.84
N TRP A 35 7.78 -8.31 1.12
CA TRP A 35 6.43 -7.79 1.20
C TRP A 35 5.62 -8.09 -0.05
N VAL A 36 4.37 -8.52 0.16
CA VAL A 36 3.42 -8.83 -0.91
C VAL A 36 2.11 -8.09 -0.66
N LYS A 37 1.57 -7.43 -1.70
CA LYS A 37 0.23 -6.84 -1.65
C LYS A 37 -0.79 -7.81 -2.24
N VAL A 38 -1.78 -8.18 -1.43
CA VAL A 38 -2.98 -8.91 -1.86
C VAL A 38 -4.10 -7.91 -2.08
N GLY A 39 -4.50 -7.70 -3.32
CA GLY A 39 -5.60 -6.80 -3.69
C GLY A 39 -6.95 -7.49 -3.75
N LEU A 40 -8.00 -6.72 -4.11
CA LEU A 40 -9.39 -7.18 -4.16
C LEU A 40 -9.57 -8.43 -5.04
N GLU A 41 -9.02 -8.43 -6.26
CA GLU A 41 -9.20 -9.51 -7.23
C GLU A 41 -8.75 -10.86 -6.66
N LEU A 42 -7.51 -10.93 -6.17
CA LEU A 42 -6.94 -12.17 -5.65
C LEU A 42 -7.66 -12.61 -4.37
N PHE A 43 -7.98 -11.66 -3.46
CA PHE A 43 -8.67 -11.99 -2.22
C PHE A 43 -10.12 -12.46 -2.46
N VAL A 44 -10.85 -11.87 -3.41
CA VAL A 44 -12.21 -12.31 -3.77
C VAL A 44 -12.20 -13.72 -4.38
N ARG A 45 -11.18 -14.02 -5.19
CA ARG A 45 -11.04 -15.34 -5.82
C ARG A 45 -10.65 -16.44 -4.84
N GLU A 46 -9.69 -16.20 -3.95
CA GLU A 46 -9.05 -17.22 -3.12
C GLU A 46 -9.52 -17.19 -1.65
N GLY A 47 -10.17 -16.11 -1.24
CA GLY A 47 -10.54 -15.90 0.15
C GLY A 47 -9.35 -15.78 1.11
N PRO A 48 -9.57 -15.93 2.41
CA PRO A 48 -8.52 -15.86 3.44
C PRO A 48 -7.37 -16.87 3.26
N ARG A 49 -7.60 -17.96 2.56
CA ARG A 49 -6.59 -19.01 2.30
C ARG A 49 -5.32 -18.47 1.64
N VAL A 50 -5.44 -17.43 0.79
CA VAL A 50 -4.26 -16.82 0.17
C VAL A 50 -3.30 -16.24 1.20
N ILE A 51 -3.82 -15.69 2.30
CA ILE A 51 -3.02 -15.12 3.39
C ILE A 51 -2.21 -16.24 4.07
N GLU A 52 -2.85 -17.37 4.40
CA GLU A 52 -2.19 -18.53 5.02
C GLU A 52 -1.04 -19.04 4.14
N ILE A 53 -1.29 -19.17 2.84
CA ILE A 53 -0.29 -19.62 1.86
C ILE A 53 0.92 -18.69 1.85
N LEU A 54 0.71 -17.37 1.76
CA LEU A 54 1.79 -16.39 1.68
C LEU A 54 2.54 -16.26 3.01
N LYS A 55 1.86 -16.38 4.15
CA LYS A 55 2.50 -16.47 5.47
C LYS A 55 3.39 -17.71 5.58
N GLY A 56 2.94 -18.87 5.06
CA GLY A 56 3.74 -20.10 4.97
C GLY A 56 5.01 -19.94 4.14
N LEU A 57 5.06 -18.97 3.22
CA LEU A 57 6.25 -18.56 2.46
C LEU A 57 7.07 -17.46 3.18
N ASN A 58 6.82 -17.20 4.47
CA ASN A 58 7.46 -16.15 5.27
C ASN A 58 7.35 -14.74 4.66
N LYS A 59 6.25 -14.43 3.96
CA LYS A 59 6.02 -13.10 3.40
C LYS A 59 5.25 -12.21 4.39
N LYS A 60 5.62 -10.92 4.42
CA LYS A 60 4.82 -9.86 5.06
C LYS A 60 3.72 -9.44 4.10
N ILE A 61 2.51 -9.22 4.61
CA ILE A 61 1.31 -9.05 3.78
C ILE A 61 0.69 -7.68 3.97
N PHE A 62 0.60 -6.94 2.88
CA PHE A 62 -0.28 -5.78 2.76
C PHE A 62 -1.61 -6.23 2.15
N LEU A 63 -2.65 -6.36 3.00
CA LEU A 63 -4.01 -6.65 2.55
C LEU A 63 -4.69 -5.36 2.11
N ASP A 64 -4.77 -5.16 0.78
CA ASP A 64 -5.19 -3.91 0.16
C ASP A 64 -6.63 -4.00 -0.38
N LEU A 65 -7.59 -4.15 0.55
CA LEU A 65 -9.03 -4.27 0.23
C LEU A 65 -9.75 -2.92 0.23
N LYS A 66 -9.10 -1.86 0.71
CA LYS A 66 -9.62 -0.48 0.70
C LYS A 66 -11.03 -0.38 1.30
N PHE A 67 -11.22 -0.94 2.50
CA PHE A 67 -12.54 -0.94 3.15
C PHE A 67 -13.14 0.47 3.20
N HIS A 68 -14.40 0.57 2.76
CA HIS A 68 -15.14 1.82 2.72
C HIS A 68 -16.61 1.55 2.95
N ASP A 69 -17.08 1.76 4.17
CA ASP A 69 -18.44 1.48 4.61
C ASP A 69 -18.77 2.34 5.85
N ILE A 70 -19.94 2.15 6.44
CA ILE A 70 -20.27 2.76 7.74
C ILE A 70 -19.34 2.24 8.85
N PRO A 71 -19.14 3.00 9.96
CA PRO A 71 -18.15 2.70 10.99
C PRO A 71 -18.22 1.27 11.53
N ASN A 72 -19.43 0.77 11.82
CA ASN A 72 -19.61 -0.57 12.38
C ASN A 72 -19.14 -1.69 11.43
N THR A 73 -19.48 -1.59 10.14
CA THR A 73 -19.09 -2.57 9.12
C THR A 73 -17.58 -2.57 8.91
N MET A 74 -16.97 -1.37 8.80
CA MET A 74 -15.52 -1.24 8.65
C MET A 74 -14.76 -1.83 9.86
N SER A 75 -15.24 -1.53 11.08
CA SER A 75 -14.66 -2.06 12.32
C SER A 75 -14.72 -3.59 12.36
N ALA A 76 -15.89 -4.17 12.04
CA ALA A 76 -16.06 -5.61 12.01
C ALA A 76 -15.14 -6.27 10.97
N ALA A 77 -15.02 -5.70 9.78
CA ALA A 77 -14.11 -6.18 8.73
C ALA A 77 -12.64 -6.12 9.19
N CYS A 78 -12.21 -4.96 9.74
CA CYS A 78 -10.84 -4.79 10.26
C CYS A 78 -10.53 -5.77 11.41
N PHE A 79 -11.47 -6.01 12.32
CA PHE A 79 -11.33 -7.01 13.37
C PHE A 79 -11.05 -8.40 12.78
N GLN A 80 -11.86 -8.85 11.81
CA GLN A 80 -11.72 -10.18 11.24
C GLN A 80 -10.43 -10.37 10.43
N VAL A 81 -10.06 -9.39 9.59
CA VAL A 81 -8.84 -9.54 8.77
C VAL A 81 -7.56 -9.41 9.61
N SER A 82 -7.60 -8.70 10.73
CA SER A 82 -6.45 -8.63 11.66
C SER A 82 -6.13 -9.97 12.30
N LYS A 83 -7.12 -10.83 12.50
CA LYS A 83 -6.94 -12.21 13.00
C LYS A 83 -6.17 -13.10 12.03
N LEU A 84 -6.11 -12.76 10.75
CA LEU A 84 -5.35 -13.49 9.74
C LEU A 84 -3.83 -13.25 9.84
N GLY A 85 -3.38 -12.36 10.73
CA GLY A 85 -1.96 -12.03 10.91
C GLY A 85 -1.35 -11.27 9.74
N VAL A 86 -2.14 -10.49 9.01
CA VAL A 86 -1.64 -9.55 7.99
C VAL A 86 -0.84 -8.43 8.64
N ASP A 87 0.08 -7.83 7.90
CA ASP A 87 0.99 -6.82 8.45
C ASP A 87 0.53 -5.39 8.17
N ILE A 88 -0.24 -5.15 7.09
CA ILE A 88 -0.84 -3.86 6.75
C ILE A 88 -2.26 -4.09 6.23
N ILE A 89 -3.19 -3.18 6.58
CA ILE A 89 -4.58 -3.13 6.08
C ILE A 89 -4.85 -1.73 5.52
N SER A 90 -5.50 -1.64 4.36
CA SER A 90 -5.95 -0.37 3.80
C SER A 90 -7.43 -0.12 4.04
N ILE A 91 -7.77 1.11 4.43
CA ILE A 91 -9.14 1.61 4.58
C ILE A 91 -9.26 2.98 3.91
N HIS A 92 -10.42 3.35 3.37
CA HIS A 92 -10.60 4.67 2.78
C HIS A 92 -10.70 5.78 3.84
N ALA A 93 -9.82 6.78 3.77
CA ALA A 93 -9.85 7.93 4.67
C ALA A 93 -11.13 8.78 4.52
N SER A 94 -11.77 8.71 3.36
CA SER A 94 -13.06 9.37 3.07
C SER A 94 -14.26 8.82 3.85
N ALA A 95 -14.12 7.66 4.51
CA ALA A 95 -15.14 7.11 5.41
C ALA A 95 -15.35 7.96 6.69
N GLY A 96 -14.44 8.91 6.97
CA GLY A 96 -14.56 9.87 8.05
C GLY A 96 -13.92 9.42 9.37
N LEU A 97 -13.66 10.40 10.24
CA LEU A 97 -12.84 10.25 11.45
C LEU A 97 -13.30 9.11 12.36
N LYS A 98 -14.63 9.00 12.57
CA LYS A 98 -15.21 7.96 13.44
C LYS A 98 -14.91 6.55 12.88
N ALA A 99 -15.17 6.32 11.59
CA ALA A 99 -14.92 5.03 10.95
C ALA A 99 -13.44 4.63 11.02
N LEU A 100 -12.53 5.59 10.82
CA LEU A 100 -11.09 5.36 10.90
C LEU A 100 -10.65 4.98 12.32
N LYS A 101 -11.10 5.73 13.36
CA LYS A 101 -10.78 5.43 14.76
C LYS A 101 -11.30 4.07 15.20
N ASP A 102 -12.56 3.78 14.89
CA ASP A 102 -13.20 2.51 15.25
C ASP A 102 -12.49 1.33 14.55
N SER A 103 -12.14 1.48 13.27
CA SER A 103 -11.40 0.46 12.51
C SER A 103 -9.99 0.21 13.07
N LYS A 104 -9.27 1.27 13.47
CA LYS A 104 -7.95 1.13 14.09
C LYS A 104 -8.03 0.37 15.40
N LYS A 105 -9.00 0.73 16.25
CA LYS A 105 -9.24 0.05 17.53
C LYS A 105 -9.60 -1.42 17.33
N ALA A 106 -10.56 -1.70 16.43
CA ALA A 106 -11.01 -3.06 16.12
C ALA A 106 -9.89 -3.94 15.54
N SER A 107 -9.00 -3.35 14.73
CA SER A 107 -7.82 -4.02 14.20
C SER A 107 -6.87 -4.50 15.31
N LEU A 108 -6.61 -3.66 16.32
CA LEU A 108 -5.83 -4.03 17.50
C LEU A 108 -6.49 -5.16 18.31
N GLU A 109 -7.79 -5.02 18.58
CA GLU A 109 -8.57 -6.00 19.33
C GLU A 109 -8.61 -7.37 18.60
N GLY A 110 -8.82 -7.36 17.27
CA GLY A 110 -8.83 -8.56 16.45
C GLY A 110 -7.51 -9.34 16.51
N ALA A 111 -6.39 -8.64 16.33
CA ALA A 111 -5.06 -9.25 16.40
C ALA A 111 -4.76 -9.81 17.80
N ASN A 112 -5.07 -9.06 18.86
CA ASN A 112 -4.87 -9.47 20.24
C ASN A 112 -5.71 -10.72 20.60
N SER A 113 -6.93 -10.86 20.05
CA SER A 113 -7.82 -11.99 20.33
C SER A 113 -7.24 -13.34 19.91
N VAL A 114 -6.26 -13.35 19.01
CA VAL A 114 -5.58 -14.56 18.52
C VAL A 114 -4.06 -14.49 18.74
N SER A 115 -3.59 -13.55 19.56
CA SER A 115 -2.18 -13.40 19.94
C SER A 115 -1.22 -13.22 18.76
N VAL A 116 -1.65 -12.49 17.71
CA VAL A 116 -0.79 -12.08 16.60
C VAL A 116 -0.42 -10.60 16.69
N LYS A 117 0.65 -10.20 16.00
CA LYS A 117 1.05 -8.80 15.95
C LYS A 117 -0.03 -7.95 15.26
N PRO A 118 -0.48 -6.85 15.86
CA PRO A 118 -1.42 -5.95 15.22
C PRO A 118 -0.88 -5.38 13.90
N PRO A 119 -1.70 -5.34 12.84
CA PRO A 119 -1.29 -4.75 11.58
C PRO A 119 -1.22 -3.22 11.64
N PHE A 120 -0.43 -2.62 10.77
CA PHE A 120 -0.57 -1.21 10.46
C PHE A 120 -1.89 -1.00 9.70
N VAL A 121 -2.63 0.03 10.08
CA VAL A 121 -3.83 0.47 9.35
C VAL A 121 -3.49 1.76 8.63
N VAL A 122 -3.65 1.78 7.29
CA VAL A 122 -3.30 2.93 6.46
C VAL A 122 -4.51 3.48 5.71
N GLY A 123 -4.63 4.82 5.69
CA GLY A 123 -5.73 5.51 5.04
C GLY A 123 -5.47 5.72 3.55
N ILE A 124 -6.38 5.26 2.68
CA ILE A 124 -6.34 5.60 1.24
C ILE A 124 -6.76 7.06 1.09
N THR A 125 -5.93 7.86 0.46
CA THR A 125 -6.22 9.26 0.13
C THR A 125 -7.01 9.36 -1.19
N VAL A 126 -6.44 9.94 -2.25
CA VAL A 126 -7.05 10.03 -3.58
C VAL A 126 -6.43 8.96 -4.47
N LEU A 127 -7.26 8.14 -5.12
CA LEU A 127 -6.80 7.08 -6.01
C LEU A 127 -5.98 7.66 -7.16
N THR A 128 -4.86 7.03 -7.49
CA THR A 128 -3.90 7.48 -8.51
C THR A 128 -4.42 7.39 -9.95
N SER A 129 -5.55 6.70 -10.17
CA SER A 129 -6.24 6.61 -11.45
C SER A 129 -6.99 7.88 -11.83
N PHE A 130 -7.40 8.71 -10.86
CA PHE A 130 -8.10 9.96 -11.17
C PHE A 130 -7.18 10.98 -11.84
N SER A 131 -7.63 11.49 -13.00
CA SER A 131 -7.18 12.79 -13.49
C SER A 131 -7.83 13.92 -12.68
N LEU A 132 -7.30 15.15 -12.78
CA LEU A 132 -7.94 16.30 -12.12
C LEU A 132 -9.38 16.50 -12.61
N LYS A 133 -9.63 16.32 -13.91
CA LYS A 133 -10.95 16.45 -14.52
C LYS A 133 -11.92 15.44 -13.92
N ASP A 134 -11.57 14.15 -13.94
CA ASP A 134 -12.45 13.09 -13.42
C ASP A 134 -12.70 13.26 -11.92
N PHE A 135 -11.68 13.69 -11.17
CA PHE A 135 -11.81 13.99 -9.75
C PHE A 135 -12.84 15.11 -9.48
N GLN A 136 -12.85 16.15 -10.33
CA GLN A 136 -13.78 17.25 -10.21
C GLN A 136 -15.19 16.87 -10.68
N THR A 137 -15.31 16.22 -11.84
CA THR A 137 -16.61 15.90 -12.44
C THR A 137 -17.31 14.74 -11.74
N ASP A 138 -16.62 13.62 -11.54
CA ASP A 138 -17.23 12.38 -11.09
C ASP A 138 -17.44 12.36 -9.56
N LEU A 139 -16.53 12.99 -8.81
CA LEU A 139 -16.64 13.10 -7.36
C LEU A 139 -17.22 14.42 -6.88
N GLY A 140 -17.59 15.33 -7.78
CA GLY A 140 -18.16 16.64 -7.45
C GLY A 140 -17.24 17.48 -6.55
N ARG A 141 -15.91 17.42 -6.77
CA ARG A 141 -14.92 18.10 -5.92
C ARG A 141 -14.43 19.37 -6.59
N ASN A 142 -14.63 20.53 -5.94
CA ASN A 142 -14.16 21.81 -6.43
C ASN A 142 -12.71 22.13 -6.05
N ASN A 143 -12.14 21.39 -5.09
CA ASN A 143 -10.78 21.54 -4.58
C ASN A 143 -9.77 20.80 -5.46
N SER A 144 -8.49 21.16 -5.33
CA SER A 144 -7.40 20.40 -5.96
C SER A 144 -7.24 18.99 -5.38
N ILE A 145 -6.56 18.13 -6.12
CA ILE A 145 -6.23 16.78 -5.63
C ILE A 145 -5.33 16.91 -4.37
N GLU A 146 -4.35 17.81 -4.40
CA GLU A 146 -3.41 18.05 -3.30
C GLU A 146 -4.13 18.46 -2.01
N GLU A 147 -5.07 19.39 -2.08
CA GLU A 147 -5.87 19.82 -0.91
C GLU A 147 -6.67 18.65 -0.32
N ASN A 148 -7.25 17.81 -1.17
CA ASN A 148 -7.98 16.63 -0.72
C ASN A 148 -7.07 15.56 -0.13
N VAL A 149 -5.88 15.35 -0.70
CA VAL A 149 -4.86 14.45 -0.15
C VAL A 149 -4.43 14.93 1.23
N LEU A 150 -4.11 16.23 1.40
CA LEU A 150 -3.78 16.81 2.71
C LEU A 150 -4.89 16.59 3.74
N ARG A 151 -6.13 16.86 3.36
CA ARG A 151 -7.29 16.66 4.24
C ARG A 151 -7.46 15.19 4.66
N LEU A 152 -7.33 14.25 3.72
CA LEU A 152 -7.49 12.83 3.98
C LEU A 152 -6.32 12.24 4.77
N ALA A 153 -5.10 12.69 4.50
CA ALA A 153 -3.93 12.33 5.30
C ALA A 153 -4.06 12.86 6.75
N LYS A 154 -4.57 14.10 6.91
CA LYS A 154 -4.85 14.65 8.23
C LYS A 154 -5.91 13.84 8.98
N LEU A 155 -6.99 13.43 8.34
CA LEU A 155 -8.00 12.55 8.96
C LEU A 155 -7.39 11.22 9.39
N SER A 156 -6.51 10.63 8.58
CA SER A 156 -5.79 9.40 8.92
C SER A 156 -4.90 9.59 10.15
N PHE A 157 -4.14 10.68 10.19
CA PHE A 157 -3.27 11.01 11.32
C PHE A 157 -4.07 11.28 12.61
N ASP A 158 -5.11 12.10 12.55
CA ASP A 158 -5.99 12.43 13.68
C ASP A 158 -6.77 11.21 14.22
N ALA A 159 -6.98 10.20 13.37
CA ALA A 159 -7.57 8.92 13.76
C ALA A 159 -6.58 7.97 14.44
N GLY A 160 -5.28 8.29 14.46
CA GLY A 160 -4.23 7.42 14.97
C GLY A 160 -3.89 6.26 14.03
N LEU A 161 -4.15 6.40 12.72
CA LEU A 161 -3.67 5.44 11.74
C LEU A 161 -2.14 5.48 11.63
N ASP A 162 -1.55 4.39 11.19
CA ASP A 162 -0.09 4.25 11.09
C ASP A 162 0.50 4.91 9.84
N GLY A 163 -0.35 5.38 8.92
CA GLY A 163 0.08 6.00 7.68
C GLY A 163 -1.04 6.23 6.68
N CYS A 164 -0.65 6.59 5.47
CA CYS A 164 -1.58 6.68 4.34
C CYS A 164 -0.97 6.14 3.04
N VAL A 165 -1.86 5.84 2.09
CA VAL A 165 -1.50 5.55 0.70
C VAL A 165 -1.72 6.81 -0.12
N CYS A 166 -0.67 7.27 -0.79
CA CYS A 166 -0.66 8.49 -1.60
C CYS A 166 0.14 8.30 -2.90
N SER A 167 -0.12 9.13 -3.90
CA SER A 167 0.67 9.17 -5.13
C SER A 167 2.11 9.62 -4.85
N PRO A 168 3.09 9.23 -5.68
CA PRO A 168 4.46 9.69 -5.51
C PRO A 168 4.62 11.22 -5.61
N TRP A 169 3.69 11.91 -6.28
CA TRP A 169 3.72 13.37 -6.41
C TRP A 169 3.40 14.12 -5.11
N GLU A 170 2.64 13.49 -4.19
CA GLU A 170 2.26 14.08 -2.91
C GLU A 170 3.23 13.76 -1.76
N VAL A 171 4.13 12.80 -1.96
CA VAL A 171 5.03 12.29 -0.90
C VAL A 171 5.84 13.41 -0.25
N LYS A 172 6.52 14.25 -1.05
CA LYS A 172 7.38 15.33 -0.54
C LYS A 172 6.59 16.31 0.33
N MET A 173 5.40 16.69 -0.12
CA MET A 173 4.49 17.57 0.62
C MET A 173 4.04 16.93 1.94
N LEU A 174 3.60 15.66 1.90
CA LEU A 174 3.16 14.96 3.10
C LEU A 174 4.31 14.72 4.07
N ARG A 175 5.51 14.38 3.59
CA ARG A 175 6.68 14.15 4.42
C ARG A 175 7.16 15.42 5.12
N SER A 176 6.95 16.61 4.54
CA SER A 176 7.25 17.87 5.23
C SER A 176 6.35 18.14 6.43
N ILE A 177 5.18 17.49 6.51
CA ILE A 177 4.19 17.63 7.58
C ILE A 177 4.29 16.46 8.58
N TYR A 178 4.40 15.23 8.08
CA TYR A 178 4.39 14.02 8.89
C TYR A 178 5.78 13.39 8.95
N LYS A 179 6.25 13.08 10.18
CA LYS A 179 7.54 12.43 10.42
C LYS A 179 7.55 10.97 9.97
N ASP A 180 8.70 10.32 10.04
CA ASP A 180 8.95 8.96 9.56
C ASP A 180 8.13 7.85 10.26
N ASN A 181 7.56 8.14 11.43
CA ASN A 181 6.63 7.23 12.12
C ASN A 181 5.22 7.18 11.49
N PHE A 182 4.93 8.04 10.49
CA PHE A 182 3.71 7.97 9.67
C PHE A 182 4.08 7.43 8.29
N GLU A 183 3.67 6.20 8.00
CA GLU A 183 4.02 5.50 6.77
C GLU A 183 3.38 6.16 5.54
N LEU A 184 4.19 6.49 4.54
CA LEU A 184 3.74 6.92 3.22
C LEU A 184 3.95 5.78 2.23
N ILE A 185 2.88 5.04 1.93
CA ILE A 185 2.91 3.90 1.01
C ILE A 185 2.49 4.37 -0.38
N THR A 186 3.33 4.12 -1.37
CA THR A 186 3.24 4.81 -2.66
C THR A 186 3.15 3.82 -3.82
N PRO A 187 1.97 3.68 -4.45
CA PRO A 187 1.81 3.01 -5.75
C PRO A 187 2.21 3.97 -6.89
N GLY A 188 2.14 3.50 -8.14
CA GLY A 188 2.46 4.35 -9.30
C GLY A 188 3.96 4.44 -9.58
N ILE A 189 4.71 3.42 -9.21
CA ILE A 189 6.16 3.38 -9.39
C ILE A 189 6.52 2.62 -10.66
N ARG A 190 7.41 3.19 -11.49
CA ARG A 190 7.92 2.62 -12.73
C ARG A 190 9.43 2.82 -12.85
N LEU A 191 10.15 1.80 -13.38
CA LEU A 191 11.59 1.93 -13.67
C LEU A 191 11.86 2.94 -14.78
N LYS A 192 10.99 2.98 -15.78
CA LYS A 192 11.00 3.94 -16.90
C LYS A 192 9.62 4.58 -17.04
N ILE A 193 9.59 5.86 -17.37
CA ILE A 193 8.34 6.65 -17.44
C ILE A 193 7.59 6.45 -18.79
N GLU A 194 8.03 5.53 -19.64
CA GLU A 194 7.56 5.38 -21.02
C GLU A 194 6.14 4.79 -21.17
N ASN A 195 5.61 4.08 -20.17
CA ASN A 195 4.28 3.45 -20.25
C ASN A 195 3.34 4.00 -19.16
N LYS A 196 2.38 4.81 -19.59
CA LYS A 196 1.24 5.28 -18.78
C LYS A 196 0.08 4.28 -18.92
N ASP A 197 0.11 3.17 -18.22
CA ASP A 197 -1.05 2.27 -18.15
C ASP A 197 -2.30 2.98 -17.55
N ASP A 198 -2.90 2.39 -16.54
CA ASP A 198 -4.03 2.91 -15.75
C ASP A 198 -3.64 3.93 -14.66
N GLN A 199 -2.36 4.31 -14.57
CA GLN A 199 -1.87 5.26 -13.55
C GLN A 199 -1.43 6.58 -14.19
N ASN A 200 -2.12 7.66 -13.83
CA ASN A 200 -1.83 9.00 -14.36
C ASN A 200 -0.66 9.71 -13.64
N ARG A 201 -0.31 9.25 -12.42
CA ARG A 201 0.69 9.89 -11.54
C ARG A 201 1.79 8.90 -11.19
N ILE A 202 2.86 8.87 -12.00
CA ILE A 202 3.98 7.92 -11.90
C ILE A 202 5.30 8.62 -11.58
N MET A 203 6.24 7.87 -10.97
CA MET A 203 7.59 8.34 -10.60
C MET A 203 8.55 7.14 -10.56
N THR A 204 9.86 7.40 -10.63
CA THR A 204 10.87 6.36 -10.47
C THR A 204 11.01 5.93 -9.00
N PRO A 205 11.53 4.70 -8.72
CA PRO A 205 11.75 4.24 -7.35
C PRO A 205 12.67 5.15 -6.54
N HIS A 206 13.76 5.59 -7.14
CA HIS A 206 14.74 6.49 -6.52
C HIS A 206 14.09 7.82 -6.09
N GLU A 207 13.46 8.53 -7.03
CA GLU A 207 12.81 9.81 -6.75
C GLU A 207 11.73 9.70 -5.66
N ALA A 208 10.94 8.60 -5.65
CA ALA A 208 9.89 8.42 -4.66
C ALA A 208 10.48 8.21 -3.25
N ILE A 209 11.58 7.47 -3.12
CA ILE A 209 12.28 7.28 -1.84
C ILE A 209 12.95 8.58 -1.39
N ASP A 210 13.59 9.32 -2.28
CA ASP A 210 14.22 10.61 -1.97
C ASP A 210 13.20 11.67 -1.52
N ASN A 211 12.00 11.61 -2.08
CA ASN A 211 10.89 12.46 -1.62
C ASN A 211 10.34 12.03 -0.24
N GLY A 212 10.77 10.88 0.30
CA GLY A 212 10.42 10.41 1.64
C GLY A 212 9.34 9.32 1.69
N ALA A 213 9.09 8.59 0.59
CA ALA A 213 8.19 7.43 0.63
C ALA A 213 8.75 6.35 1.57
N SER A 214 7.89 5.80 2.42
CA SER A 214 8.26 4.71 3.33
C SER A 214 8.36 3.38 2.60
N LYS A 215 7.39 3.09 1.73
CA LYS A 215 7.31 1.86 0.94
C LYS A 215 6.73 2.15 -0.45
N LEU A 216 7.21 1.39 -1.43
CA LEU A 216 6.80 1.47 -2.82
C LEU A 216 6.00 0.23 -3.20
N VAL A 217 4.80 0.41 -3.75
CA VAL A 217 3.99 -0.69 -4.28
C VAL A 217 4.27 -0.82 -5.77
N ILE A 218 4.88 -1.94 -6.15
CA ILE A 218 5.31 -2.20 -7.54
C ILE A 218 4.69 -3.53 -8.00
N GLY A 219 3.97 -3.49 -9.10
CA GLY A 219 3.31 -4.67 -9.71
C GLY A 219 3.94 -5.03 -11.05
N ARG A 220 3.27 -4.63 -12.14
CA ARG A 220 3.59 -5.01 -13.52
C ARG A 220 5.03 -4.75 -13.96
N SER A 221 5.70 -3.74 -13.42
CA SER A 221 7.14 -3.49 -13.68
C SER A 221 8.03 -4.65 -13.24
N ILE A 222 7.57 -5.50 -12.32
CA ILE A 222 8.24 -6.74 -11.92
C ILE A 222 7.53 -7.95 -12.53
N SER A 223 6.23 -8.12 -12.26
CA SER A 223 5.49 -9.35 -12.60
C SER A 223 5.33 -9.60 -14.10
N LYS A 224 5.41 -8.56 -14.95
CA LYS A 224 5.36 -8.66 -16.42
C LYS A 224 6.70 -8.41 -17.12
N ALA A 225 7.78 -8.28 -16.35
CA ALA A 225 9.11 -8.17 -16.92
C ALA A 225 9.54 -9.50 -17.57
N ILE A 226 10.35 -9.43 -18.63
CA ILE A 226 10.93 -10.63 -19.28
C ILE A 226 11.73 -11.42 -18.26
N ASP A 227 12.47 -10.73 -17.37
CA ASP A 227 13.20 -11.29 -16.24
C ASP A 227 12.78 -10.52 -14.96
N PRO A 228 11.84 -11.07 -14.18
CA PRO A 228 11.34 -10.41 -12.98
C PRO A 228 12.42 -10.18 -11.91
N ASN A 229 13.34 -11.12 -11.74
CA ASN A 229 14.41 -10.98 -10.74
C ASN A 229 15.41 -9.89 -11.13
N LYS A 230 15.77 -9.81 -12.40
CA LYS A 230 16.63 -8.74 -12.90
C LYS A 230 15.96 -7.36 -12.73
N ALA A 231 14.67 -7.24 -13.06
CA ALA A 231 13.92 -6.01 -12.84
C ALA A 231 13.89 -5.60 -11.35
N LEU A 232 13.69 -6.57 -10.45
CA LEU A 232 13.74 -6.32 -9.00
C LEU A 232 15.11 -5.85 -8.54
N ILE A 233 16.20 -6.47 -9.02
CA ILE A 233 17.58 -6.07 -8.69
C ILE A 233 17.87 -4.64 -9.20
N GLU A 234 17.39 -4.28 -10.38
CA GLU A 234 17.51 -2.91 -10.92
C GLU A 234 16.77 -1.88 -10.05
N ILE A 235 15.58 -2.23 -9.53
CA ILE A 235 14.84 -1.40 -8.58
C ILE A 235 15.63 -1.22 -7.28
N PHE A 236 16.18 -2.28 -6.71
CA PHE A 236 17.01 -2.19 -5.50
C PHE A 236 18.26 -1.33 -5.72
N LYS A 237 18.91 -1.46 -6.86
CA LYS A 237 20.06 -0.62 -7.23
C LYS A 237 19.65 0.85 -7.34
N SER A 238 18.53 1.14 -8.01
CA SER A 238 18.00 2.49 -8.17
C SER A 238 17.76 3.17 -6.80
N ILE A 239 17.18 2.45 -5.83
CA ILE A 239 16.92 2.98 -4.47
C ILE A 239 18.23 3.24 -3.69
N ASN A 240 19.28 2.46 -3.93
CA ASN A 240 20.54 2.55 -3.18
C ASN A 240 21.59 3.48 -3.84
N SER A 241 21.28 4.06 -5.00
CA SER A 241 22.24 4.86 -5.81
C SER A 241 22.24 6.36 -5.42
N GLY A 242 21.53 6.74 -4.37
CA GLY A 242 21.42 8.11 -3.84
C GLY A 242 22.27 8.38 -2.60
#